data_cfe219b8d79c5000170d5a4c77bec304
#
_entry.id   cfe219b8d79c5000170d5a4c77bec304
#
_cell.length_a   1.000
_cell.length_b   1.000
_cell.length_c   1.000
_cell.angle_alpha   90.00
_cell.angle_beta   90.00
_cell.angle_gamma   90.00
#
_symmetry.space_group_name_H-M   'P 1'
#
loop_
_entity.id
_entity.type
_entity.pdbx_description
1 polymer ?
#
loop_
_entity_poly.entity_id
_entity_poly.type
_entity_poly.pdbx_seq_one_letter_code
_entity_poly.pdbx_strand_id
1 'polypeptide(L)'
;NFVNKESDSYKFYRNEDDFKEQAINCFKSSDTLKNCVVVCYKNETAYNDNLYFKKQILNTDKPYTIGEKIVAKASYFLDNILIIQNNSLYTILKKEYTKFVFVCTKEGKLITCFEMSENDSERYINEKFKNSTVVFIDGYYLSLADIQGNPLEFKIPVIDNSFNKKFNYFKGLIYNRCQKVKEDWKDYFQIDDFFIPFDPAYVVNTYVVQGDTYNKVFVNFRDILNVKPITRKEKLQSLYTAVTRAQTHVSILV
;
A
#
# COMPACT_ATOMS: atom_id res chain seq x y z
N ASN A 1 -24.87 9.12 30.30
CA ASN A 1 -24.07 10.32 30.51
C ASN A 1 -22.57 9.89 30.52
N PHE A 2 -21.94 9.82 29.35
CA PHE A 2 -20.50 9.78 29.29
C PHE A 2 -19.98 11.17 29.65
N VAL A 3 -19.50 11.31 30.86
CA VAL A 3 -18.86 12.52 31.35
C VAL A 3 -17.56 12.71 30.52
N ASN A 4 -17.40 13.91 29.95
CA ASN A 4 -16.15 14.36 29.34
C ASN A 4 -15.04 14.39 30.41
N LYS A 5 -14.42 13.25 30.69
CA LYS A 5 -13.14 13.22 31.40
C LYS A 5 -12.08 13.04 30.31
N GLU A 6 -11.54 14.14 29.82
CA GLU A 6 -10.26 14.11 29.12
C GLU A 6 -9.21 13.69 30.16
N SER A 7 -8.48 12.63 29.86
CA SER A 7 -7.28 12.26 30.58
C SER A 7 -6.09 12.36 29.61
N ASP A 8 -4.88 12.42 30.11
CA ASP A 8 -3.68 12.39 29.27
C ASP A 8 -3.59 11.14 28.36
N SER A 9 -4.41 10.10 28.66
CA SER A 9 -4.42 8.84 27.95
C SER A 9 -5.55 8.66 26.93
N TYR A 10 -6.62 9.49 26.96
CA TYR A 10 -7.69 9.42 25.95
C TYR A 10 -8.43 10.74 25.77
N LYS A 11 -8.96 10.94 24.53
CA LYS A 11 -9.79 12.10 24.18
C LYS A 11 -10.93 11.70 23.24
N PHE A 12 -12.14 12.25 23.48
CA PHE A 12 -13.30 12.08 22.61
C PHE A 12 -13.50 13.30 21.72
N TYR A 13 -13.81 13.05 20.44
CA TYR A 13 -14.15 14.05 19.45
C TYR A 13 -15.58 13.84 18.95
N ARG A 14 -16.36 14.92 18.88
CA ARG A 14 -17.69 14.93 18.25
C ARG A 14 -17.63 15.54 16.85
N ASN A 15 -16.66 16.40 16.61
CA ASN A 15 -16.41 17.00 15.30
C ASN A 15 -15.35 16.18 14.57
N GLU A 16 -15.66 15.78 13.33
CA GLU A 16 -14.76 15.00 12.49
C GLU A 16 -13.57 15.83 12.00
N ASP A 17 -13.78 17.12 11.72
CA ASP A 17 -12.70 18.01 11.26
C ASP A 17 -11.66 18.20 12.35
N ASP A 18 -12.07 18.43 13.61
CA ASP A 18 -11.14 18.55 14.75
C ASP A 18 -10.36 17.24 14.97
N PHE A 19 -11.03 16.09 14.81
CA PHE A 19 -10.39 14.78 14.91
C PHE A 19 -9.33 14.59 13.81
N LYS A 20 -9.67 14.90 12.55
CA LYS A 20 -8.77 14.80 11.41
C LYS A 20 -7.61 15.77 11.52
N GLU A 21 -7.85 17.00 11.95
CA GLU A 21 -6.80 18.00 12.15
C GLU A 21 -5.77 17.53 13.19
N GLN A 22 -6.21 17.00 14.32
CA GLN A 22 -5.32 16.47 15.36
C GLN A 22 -4.51 15.27 14.84
N ALA A 23 -5.11 14.38 14.07
CA ALA A 23 -4.39 13.27 13.46
C ALA A 23 -3.34 13.76 12.45
N ILE A 24 -3.69 14.74 11.58
CA ILE A 24 -2.76 15.36 10.62
C ILE A 24 -1.56 15.99 11.35
N ASN A 25 -1.82 16.75 12.43
CA ASN A 25 -0.77 17.37 13.22
C ASN A 25 0.13 16.31 13.86
N CYS A 26 -0.44 15.18 14.33
CA CYS A 26 0.34 14.06 14.84
C CYS A 26 1.23 13.44 13.75
N PHE A 27 0.74 13.24 12.54
CA PHE A 27 1.55 12.73 11.43
C PHE A 27 2.66 13.70 11.01
N LYS A 28 2.39 15.00 10.95
CA LYS A 28 3.39 16.02 10.60
C LYS A 28 4.52 16.15 11.63
N SER A 29 4.23 15.87 12.90
CA SER A 29 5.21 15.89 13.99
C SER A 29 5.92 14.55 14.22
N SER A 30 5.69 13.55 13.36
CA SER A 30 6.12 12.19 13.61
C SER A 30 7.19 11.73 12.62
N ASP A 31 8.33 11.28 13.12
CA ASP A 31 9.44 10.77 12.31
C ASP A 31 9.23 9.31 11.88
N THR A 32 8.41 8.54 12.62
CA THR A 32 8.16 7.13 12.34
C THR A 32 6.67 6.78 12.28
N LEU A 33 6.35 5.66 11.62
CA LEU A 33 4.98 5.11 11.55
C LEU A 33 4.45 4.66 12.92
N LYS A 34 5.32 4.31 13.87
CA LYS A 34 4.94 3.94 15.24
C LYS A 34 4.30 5.06 16.03
N ASN A 35 4.49 6.32 15.62
CA ASN A 35 4.01 7.45 16.41
C ASN A 35 2.50 7.62 16.36
N CYS A 36 1.86 7.42 15.20
CA CYS A 36 0.40 7.49 15.14
C CYS A 36 -0.19 6.73 13.95
N VAL A 37 -1.45 6.33 14.12
CA VAL A 37 -2.27 5.69 13.07
C VAL A 37 -3.73 6.09 13.26
N VAL A 38 -4.47 6.23 12.17
CA VAL A 38 -5.94 6.34 12.21
C VAL A 38 -6.53 4.99 11.86
N VAL A 39 -7.48 4.51 12.67
CA VAL A 39 -8.12 3.21 12.50
C VAL A 39 -9.60 3.38 12.21
N CYS A 40 -10.05 2.77 11.11
CA CYS A 40 -11.45 2.64 10.72
C CYS A 40 -11.80 1.16 10.49
N TYR A 41 -13.00 0.87 9.99
CA TYR A 41 -13.42 -0.49 9.65
C TYR A 41 -13.54 -0.69 8.14
N LYS A 42 -14.20 0.25 7.43
CA LYS A 42 -14.48 0.11 6.01
C LYS A 42 -13.28 0.47 5.15
N ASN A 43 -13.03 -0.34 4.13
CA ASN A 43 -11.98 -0.05 3.14
C ASN A 43 -12.27 1.24 2.36
N GLU A 44 -13.55 1.56 2.09
CA GLU A 44 -13.95 2.79 1.42
C GLU A 44 -13.62 4.03 2.26
N THR A 45 -13.91 4.00 3.57
CA THR A 45 -13.53 5.06 4.52
C THR A 45 -12.01 5.23 4.54
N ALA A 46 -11.27 4.11 4.67
CA ALA A 46 -9.79 4.13 4.64
C ALA A 46 -9.27 4.76 3.34
N TYR A 47 -9.82 4.38 2.19
CA TYR A 47 -9.40 4.90 0.89
C TYR A 47 -9.62 6.41 0.78
N ASN A 48 -10.83 6.90 1.06
CA ASN A 48 -11.18 8.31 0.95
C ASN A 48 -10.40 9.18 1.93
N ASP A 49 -10.31 8.75 3.19
CA ASP A 49 -9.55 9.45 4.20
C ASP A 49 -8.05 9.45 3.91
N ASN A 50 -7.49 8.37 3.37
CA ASN A 50 -6.09 8.32 2.97
C ASN A 50 -5.74 9.35 1.90
N LEU A 51 -6.59 9.55 0.89
CA LEU A 51 -6.40 10.60 -0.12
C LEU A 51 -6.43 11.99 0.52
N TYR A 52 -7.37 12.23 1.42
CA TYR A 52 -7.47 13.49 2.16
C TYR A 52 -6.21 13.73 3.02
N PHE A 53 -5.81 12.76 3.85
CA PHE A 53 -4.63 12.86 4.71
C PHE A 53 -3.36 13.09 3.92
N LYS A 54 -3.15 12.32 2.84
CA LYS A 54 -2.01 12.48 1.95
C LYS A 54 -1.90 13.90 1.42
N LYS A 55 -3.01 14.45 0.92
CA LYS A 55 -3.06 15.82 0.40
C LYS A 55 -2.73 16.85 1.46
N GLN A 56 -3.25 16.69 2.69
CA GLN A 56 -2.99 17.62 3.80
C GLN A 56 -1.57 17.53 4.37
N ILE A 57 -0.96 16.34 4.32
CA ILE A 57 0.37 16.09 4.90
C ILE A 57 1.47 16.36 3.88
N LEU A 58 1.35 15.87 2.64
CA LEU A 58 2.38 15.92 1.60
C LEU A 58 2.11 16.97 0.52
N ASN A 59 0.96 17.65 0.58
CA ASN A 59 0.50 18.64 -0.41
C ASN A 59 0.55 18.13 -1.87
N THR A 60 0.21 16.85 -2.07
CA THR A 60 0.24 16.21 -3.39
C THR A 60 -0.75 15.06 -3.50
N ASP A 61 -1.26 14.84 -4.72
CA ASP A 61 -2.09 13.70 -5.08
C ASP A 61 -1.29 12.64 -5.87
N LYS A 62 0.00 12.90 -6.17
CA LYS A 62 0.85 12.00 -6.96
C LYS A 62 1.12 10.70 -6.19
N PRO A 63 1.05 9.52 -6.83
CA PRO A 63 1.38 8.26 -6.18
C PRO A 63 2.86 8.18 -5.82
N TYR A 64 3.16 7.42 -4.77
CA TYR A 64 4.52 7.12 -4.34
C TYR A 64 5.38 8.38 -4.11
N THR A 65 4.90 9.26 -3.24
CA THR A 65 5.64 10.48 -2.86
C THR A 65 6.62 10.17 -1.73
N ILE A 66 7.81 10.78 -1.76
CA ILE A 66 8.80 10.64 -0.67
C ILE A 66 8.17 11.11 0.65
N GLY A 67 8.35 10.33 1.71
CA GLY A 67 7.70 10.53 3.02
C GLY A 67 6.27 9.97 3.10
N GLU A 68 5.70 9.46 2.01
CA GLU A 68 4.38 8.82 2.04
C GLU A 68 4.42 7.55 2.87
N LYS A 69 3.40 7.38 3.69
CA LYS A 69 3.13 6.16 4.45
C LYS A 69 2.27 5.23 3.60
N ILE A 70 2.73 4.01 3.42
CA ILE A 70 2.09 3.02 2.54
C ILE A 70 1.93 1.68 3.23
N VAL A 71 0.94 0.90 2.80
CA VAL A 71 0.70 -0.49 3.23
C VAL A 71 0.85 -1.42 2.03
N ALA A 72 1.61 -2.49 2.19
CA ALA A 72 1.75 -3.52 1.17
C ALA A 72 0.46 -4.33 1.04
N LYS A 73 -0.01 -4.55 -0.19
CA LYS A 73 -1.22 -5.34 -0.48
C LYS A 73 -0.90 -6.76 -0.95
N ALA A 74 0.39 -7.09 -1.05
CA ALA A 74 0.89 -8.43 -1.34
C ALA A 74 2.24 -8.63 -0.65
N SER A 75 2.64 -9.89 -0.48
CA SER A 75 4.01 -10.23 -0.07
C SER A 75 4.94 -10.18 -1.28
N TYR A 76 6.19 -9.80 -1.07
CA TYR A 76 7.24 -9.83 -2.09
C TYR A 76 8.41 -10.68 -1.64
N PHE A 77 8.81 -11.58 -2.53
CA PHE A 77 9.93 -12.48 -2.33
C PHE A 77 11.04 -12.18 -3.34
N LEU A 78 12.26 -12.15 -2.87
CA LEU A 78 13.45 -12.12 -3.71
C LEU A 78 14.30 -13.35 -3.38
N ASP A 79 14.60 -14.19 -4.36
CA ASP A 79 15.35 -15.44 -4.17
C ASP A 79 14.80 -16.33 -3.04
N ASN A 80 13.47 -16.43 -2.93
CA ASN A 80 12.73 -17.10 -1.86
C ASN A 80 12.86 -16.47 -0.45
N ILE A 81 13.46 -15.29 -0.34
CA ILE A 81 13.52 -14.52 0.91
C ILE A 81 12.33 -13.55 0.92
N LEU A 82 11.56 -13.55 2.01
CA LEU A 82 10.47 -12.59 2.20
C LEU A 82 11.06 -11.19 2.48
N ILE A 83 10.85 -10.25 1.56
CA ILE A 83 11.32 -8.86 1.68
C ILE A 83 10.19 -7.95 2.15
N ILE A 84 8.99 -8.10 1.57
CA ILE A 84 7.79 -7.34 1.94
C ILE A 84 6.73 -8.31 2.43
N GLN A 85 6.20 -8.05 3.62
CA GLN A 85 5.07 -8.81 4.15
C GLN A 85 3.75 -8.12 3.79
N ASN A 86 2.76 -8.90 3.38
CA ASN A 86 1.41 -8.38 3.14
C ASN A 86 0.83 -7.70 4.41
N ASN A 87 0.14 -6.59 4.22
CA ASN A 87 -0.42 -5.71 5.26
C ASN A 87 0.61 -5.03 6.18
N SER A 88 1.91 -5.13 5.90
CA SER A 88 2.92 -4.36 6.64
C SER A 88 3.02 -2.93 6.14
N LEU A 89 3.39 -2.04 7.05
CA LEU A 89 3.47 -0.60 6.85
C LEU A 89 4.90 -0.16 6.56
N TYR A 90 5.04 0.77 5.61
CA TYR A 90 6.34 1.30 5.18
C TYR A 90 6.27 2.81 4.96
N THR A 91 7.43 3.46 5.00
CA THR A 91 7.60 4.87 4.58
C THR A 91 8.48 4.90 3.33
N ILE A 92 8.10 5.68 2.31
CA ILE A 92 8.91 5.87 1.10
C ILE A 92 10.06 6.82 1.41
N LEU A 93 11.29 6.31 1.33
CA LEU A 93 12.53 7.10 1.51
C LEU A 93 13.02 7.71 0.20
N LYS A 94 12.93 6.93 -0.89
CA LYS A 94 13.42 7.32 -2.22
C LYS A 94 12.52 6.74 -3.30
N LYS A 95 12.39 7.47 -4.41
CA LYS A 95 11.66 7.05 -5.60
C LYS A 95 12.54 7.29 -6.82
N GLU A 96 12.81 6.26 -7.59
CA GLU A 96 13.61 6.31 -8.81
C GLU A 96 12.75 5.86 -9.98
N TYR A 97 12.60 6.72 -10.99
CA TYR A 97 11.87 6.37 -12.21
C TYR A 97 12.65 5.31 -13.00
N THR A 98 11.94 4.36 -13.57
CA THR A 98 12.49 3.37 -14.49
C THR A 98 11.44 2.92 -15.49
N LYS A 99 11.89 2.31 -16.59
CA LYS A 99 11.03 1.68 -17.58
C LYS A 99 11.32 0.18 -17.61
N PHE A 100 10.27 -0.62 -17.36
CA PHE A 100 10.35 -2.07 -17.43
C PHE A 100 9.90 -2.55 -18.79
N VAL A 101 10.58 -3.58 -19.30
CA VAL A 101 10.29 -4.22 -20.58
C VAL A 101 9.84 -5.65 -20.34
N PHE A 102 8.69 -6.00 -20.87
CA PHE A 102 8.13 -7.34 -20.81
C PHE A 102 7.96 -7.87 -22.23
N VAL A 103 8.45 -9.08 -22.48
CA VAL A 103 8.45 -9.70 -23.80
C VAL A 103 7.85 -11.10 -23.71
N CYS A 104 6.83 -11.37 -24.53
CA CYS A 104 6.31 -12.73 -24.70
C CYS A 104 6.16 -13.08 -26.19
N THR A 105 6.06 -14.37 -26.51
CA THR A 105 5.71 -14.81 -27.86
C THR A 105 4.28 -14.35 -28.22
N LYS A 106 3.91 -14.43 -29.49
CA LYS A 106 2.52 -14.13 -29.93
C LYS A 106 1.49 -15.04 -29.27
N GLU A 107 1.91 -16.25 -28.88
CA GLU A 107 1.07 -17.23 -28.17
C GLU A 107 1.06 -17.01 -26.65
N GLY A 108 1.77 -16.00 -26.13
CA GLY A 108 1.78 -15.62 -24.71
C GLY A 108 2.82 -16.35 -23.84
N LYS A 109 3.82 -17.05 -24.40
CA LYS A 109 4.92 -17.60 -23.61
C LYS A 109 5.89 -16.49 -23.23
N LEU A 110 6.19 -16.34 -21.94
CA LEU A 110 7.16 -15.35 -21.46
C LEU A 110 8.55 -15.66 -22.06
N ILE A 111 9.20 -14.63 -22.60
CA ILE A 111 10.56 -14.70 -23.09
C ILE A 111 11.52 -14.09 -22.07
N THR A 112 11.20 -12.85 -21.61
CA THR A 112 12.03 -12.14 -20.65
C THR A 112 11.27 -10.95 -20.04
N CYS A 113 11.72 -10.50 -18.88
CA CYS A 113 11.38 -9.19 -18.31
C CYS A 113 12.68 -8.57 -17.78
N PHE A 114 12.88 -7.28 -18.00
CA PHE A 114 14.09 -6.57 -17.59
C PHE A 114 13.83 -5.07 -17.44
N GLU A 115 14.74 -4.39 -16.77
CA GLU A 115 14.80 -2.94 -16.71
C GLU A 115 15.49 -2.40 -17.96
N MET A 116 14.89 -1.39 -18.58
CA MET A 116 15.47 -0.71 -19.74
C MET A 116 16.66 0.14 -19.29
N SER A 117 17.82 -0.07 -19.87
CA SER A 117 19.01 0.72 -19.57
C SER A 117 18.97 2.09 -20.27
N GLU A 118 19.79 3.04 -19.80
CA GLU A 118 19.90 4.38 -20.41
C GLU A 118 20.38 4.31 -21.88
N ASN A 119 21.09 3.25 -22.24
CA ASN A 119 21.62 3.06 -23.61
C ASN A 119 20.62 2.37 -24.55
N ASP A 120 19.51 1.84 -24.02
CA ASP A 120 18.49 1.19 -24.82
C ASP A 120 17.49 2.19 -25.38
N SER A 121 16.96 1.91 -26.56
CA SER A 121 15.80 2.59 -27.13
C SER A 121 14.66 1.61 -27.36
N GLU A 122 13.42 2.09 -27.24
CA GLU A 122 12.24 1.28 -27.54
C GLU A 122 12.30 0.71 -28.97
N ARG A 123 12.85 1.50 -29.92
CA ARG A 123 13.04 1.06 -31.30
C ARG A 123 14.00 -0.13 -31.39
N TYR A 124 15.15 -0.05 -30.73
CA TYR A 124 16.13 -1.15 -30.70
C TYR A 124 15.53 -2.42 -30.11
N ILE A 125 14.83 -2.30 -28.98
CA ILE A 125 14.18 -3.45 -28.33
C ILE A 125 13.09 -4.05 -29.23
N ASN A 126 12.26 -3.23 -29.87
CA ASN A 126 11.25 -3.71 -30.82
C ASN A 126 11.87 -4.42 -32.04
N GLU A 127 12.98 -3.92 -32.56
CA GLU A 127 13.71 -4.59 -33.64
C GLU A 127 14.30 -5.93 -33.20
N LYS A 128 14.89 -5.99 -32.00
CA LYS A 128 15.46 -7.22 -31.41
C LYS A 128 14.40 -8.30 -31.21
N PHE A 129 13.17 -7.90 -30.82
CA PHE A 129 12.06 -8.82 -30.53
C PHE A 129 10.90 -8.71 -31.56
N LYS A 130 11.23 -8.43 -32.83
CA LYS A 130 10.24 -8.14 -33.91
C LYS A 130 9.13 -9.18 -34.11
N ASN A 131 9.34 -10.42 -33.69
CA ASN A 131 8.37 -11.50 -33.79
C ASN A 131 7.61 -11.78 -32.49
N SER A 132 7.79 -10.94 -31.48
CA SER A 132 7.24 -11.08 -30.14
C SER A 132 6.32 -9.92 -29.81
N THR A 133 5.53 -10.06 -28.75
CA THR A 133 4.79 -8.96 -28.13
C THR A 133 5.72 -8.30 -27.10
N VAL A 134 6.03 -7.02 -27.32
CA VAL A 134 6.85 -6.21 -26.42
C VAL A 134 5.97 -5.16 -25.75
N VAL A 135 6.07 -5.05 -24.44
CA VAL A 135 5.32 -4.06 -23.66
C VAL A 135 6.29 -3.28 -22.78
N PHE A 136 6.26 -1.96 -22.92
CA PHE A 136 6.99 -1.01 -22.09
C PHE A 136 6.06 -0.48 -21.00
N ILE A 137 6.51 -0.56 -19.75
CA ILE A 137 5.76 -0.17 -18.55
C ILE A 137 6.61 0.83 -17.78
N ASP A 138 6.10 2.04 -17.62
CA ASP A 138 6.73 3.00 -16.73
C ASP A 138 6.40 2.66 -15.27
N GLY A 139 7.39 2.80 -14.42
CA GLY A 139 7.28 2.50 -13.01
C GLY A 139 8.39 3.14 -12.20
N TYR A 140 8.54 2.66 -10.98
CA TYR A 140 9.51 3.20 -10.06
C TYR A 140 10.14 2.08 -9.24
N TYR A 141 11.38 2.30 -8.82
CA TYR A 141 11.95 1.61 -7.68
C TYR A 141 11.76 2.46 -6.43
N LEU A 142 11.17 1.87 -5.40
CA LEU A 142 11.01 2.50 -4.09
C LEU A 142 12.06 1.96 -3.12
N SER A 143 12.79 2.87 -2.45
CA SER A 143 13.50 2.55 -1.22
C SER A 143 12.55 2.82 -0.06
N LEU A 144 12.38 1.84 0.82
CA LEU A 144 11.39 1.86 1.89
C LEU A 144 12.08 1.79 3.26
N ALA A 145 11.44 2.34 4.28
CA ALA A 145 11.75 2.05 5.68
C ALA A 145 10.58 1.31 6.33
N ASP A 146 10.89 0.44 7.27
CA ASP A 146 9.93 -0.28 8.10
C ASP A 146 9.19 0.66 9.09
N ILE A 147 8.29 0.10 9.90
CA ILE A 147 7.52 0.84 10.91
C ILE A 147 8.40 1.50 11.98
N GLN A 148 9.62 1.00 12.21
CA GLN A 148 10.59 1.57 13.15
C GLN A 148 11.46 2.67 12.53
N GLY A 149 11.42 2.81 11.20
CA GLY A 149 12.23 3.74 10.44
C GLY A 149 13.54 3.15 9.92
N ASN A 150 13.75 1.82 10.04
CA ASN A 150 14.93 1.16 9.50
C ASN A 150 14.78 1.02 7.97
N PRO A 151 15.78 1.45 7.19
CA PRO A 151 15.73 1.28 5.74
C PRO A 151 15.83 -0.19 5.35
N LEU A 152 15.04 -0.59 4.35
CA LEU A 152 15.19 -1.90 3.72
C LEU A 152 16.39 -1.90 2.78
N GLU A 153 17.09 -3.02 2.70
CA GLU A 153 18.27 -3.17 1.83
C GLU A 153 17.91 -3.22 0.33
N PHE A 154 16.66 -3.58 0.01
CA PHE A 154 16.21 -3.81 -1.36
C PHE A 154 15.32 -2.68 -1.87
N LYS A 155 15.44 -2.39 -3.16
CA LYS A 155 14.52 -1.52 -3.87
C LYS A 155 13.34 -2.34 -4.39
N ILE A 156 12.13 -1.82 -4.22
CA ILE A 156 10.90 -2.52 -4.55
C ILE A 156 10.31 -1.94 -5.84
N PRO A 157 10.09 -2.78 -6.88
CA PRO A 157 9.49 -2.32 -8.12
C PRO A 157 7.99 -2.08 -7.96
N VAL A 158 7.53 -0.93 -8.43
CA VAL A 158 6.10 -0.56 -8.47
C VAL A 158 5.73 0.01 -9.83
N ILE A 159 4.51 -0.25 -10.25
CA ILE A 159 4.00 0.26 -11.52
C ILE A 159 3.49 1.70 -11.38
N ASP A 160 3.67 2.55 -12.39
CA ASP A 160 2.89 3.77 -12.50
C ASP A 160 1.44 3.42 -12.84
N ASN A 161 0.48 3.99 -12.10
CA ASN A 161 -0.94 3.64 -12.20
C ASN A 161 -1.52 3.83 -13.62
N SER A 162 -0.97 4.75 -14.42
CA SER A 162 -1.39 4.97 -15.80
C SER A 162 -1.12 3.76 -16.71
N PHE A 163 -0.18 2.89 -16.33
CA PHE A 163 0.20 1.69 -17.08
C PHE A 163 -0.52 0.41 -16.62
N ASN A 164 -1.34 0.45 -15.57
CA ASN A 164 -2.06 -0.73 -15.06
C ASN A 164 -2.85 -1.47 -16.14
N LYS A 165 -3.57 -0.75 -17.01
CA LYS A 165 -4.34 -1.37 -18.11
C LYS A 165 -3.44 -2.12 -19.09
N LYS A 166 -2.29 -1.52 -19.44
CA LYS A 166 -1.33 -2.10 -20.37
C LYS A 166 -0.66 -3.34 -19.80
N PHE A 167 -0.29 -3.29 -18.51
CA PHE A 167 0.28 -4.42 -17.79
C PHE A 167 -0.72 -5.57 -17.63
N ASN A 168 -1.98 -5.27 -17.27
CA ASN A 168 -3.04 -6.27 -17.16
C ASN A 168 -3.35 -6.93 -18.51
N TYR A 169 -3.29 -6.19 -19.61
CA TYR A 169 -3.40 -6.79 -20.95
C TYR A 169 -2.26 -7.79 -21.18
N PHE A 170 -1.02 -7.43 -20.87
CA PHE A 170 0.13 -8.33 -21.01
C PHE A 170 -0.02 -9.58 -20.13
N LYS A 171 -0.39 -9.42 -18.86
CA LYS A 171 -0.70 -10.56 -17.97
C LYS A 171 -1.78 -11.48 -18.55
N GLY A 172 -2.80 -10.89 -19.16
CA GLY A 172 -3.88 -11.63 -19.83
C GLY A 172 -3.39 -12.52 -20.98
N LEU A 173 -2.40 -12.08 -21.76
CA LEU A 173 -1.80 -12.91 -22.82
C LEU A 173 -1.14 -14.17 -22.25
N ILE A 174 -0.35 -13.99 -21.18
CA ILE A 174 0.33 -15.10 -20.49
C ILE A 174 -0.69 -16.03 -19.83
N TYR A 175 -1.69 -15.48 -19.13
CA TYR A 175 -2.77 -16.24 -18.49
C TYR A 175 -3.51 -17.15 -19.50
N ASN A 176 -3.89 -16.59 -20.66
CA ASN A 176 -4.57 -17.35 -21.72
C ASN A 176 -3.72 -18.51 -22.25
N ARG A 177 -2.42 -18.36 -22.27
CA ARG A 177 -1.49 -19.43 -22.59
C ARG A 177 -1.47 -20.51 -21.50
N CYS A 178 -1.37 -20.11 -20.23
CA CYS A 178 -1.33 -21.04 -19.10
C CYS A 178 -2.59 -21.92 -18.99
N GLN A 179 -3.73 -21.43 -19.46
CA GLN A 179 -4.96 -22.25 -19.56
C GLN A 179 -4.80 -23.43 -20.55
N LYS A 180 -3.91 -23.32 -21.53
CA LYS A 180 -3.66 -24.34 -22.55
C LYS A 180 -2.42 -25.20 -22.23
N VAL A 181 -1.41 -24.61 -21.60
CA VAL A 181 -0.12 -25.24 -21.30
C VAL A 181 0.19 -25.06 -19.82
N LYS A 182 -0.05 -26.13 -19.03
CA LYS A 182 0.05 -26.07 -17.56
C LYS A 182 1.44 -25.73 -17.02
N GLU A 183 2.49 -26.11 -17.75
CA GLU A 183 3.88 -25.83 -17.38
C GLU A 183 4.20 -24.34 -17.38
N ASP A 184 3.46 -23.52 -18.13
CA ASP A 184 3.71 -22.08 -18.27
C ASP A 184 3.14 -21.25 -17.09
N TRP A 185 2.45 -21.86 -16.09
CA TRP A 185 1.97 -21.15 -14.90
C TRP A 185 3.09 -20.45 -14.11
N LYS A 186 4.29 -20.97 -14.18
CA LYS A 186 5.48 -20.32 -13.59
C LYS A 186 5.71 -18.93 -14.18
N ASP A 187 5.55 -18.78 -15.50
CA ASP A 187 5.70 -17.50 -16.20
C ASP A 187 4.66 -16.48 -15.73
N TYR A 188 3.39 -16.96 -15.53
CA TYR A 188 2.32 -16.10 -15.03
C TYR A 188 2.63 -15.57 -13.63
N PHE A 189 2.98 -16.43 -12.69
CA PHE A 189 3.30 -16.01 -11.32
C PHE A 189 4.53 -15.08 -11.26
N GLN A 190 5.54 -15.34 -12.08
CA GLN A 190 6.70 -14.44 -12.18
C GLN A 190 6.30 -13.01 -12.57
N ILE A 191 5.30 -12.86 -13.45
CA ILE A 191 4.81 -11.54 -13.89
C ILE A 191 3.79 -10.97 -12.89
N ASP A 192 2.91 -11.79 -12.33
CA ASP A 192 1.89 -11.34 -11.38
C ASP A 192 2.52 -10.77 -10.09
N ASP A 193 3.60 -11.40 -9.64
CA ASP A 193 4.35 -10.99 -8.44
C ASP A 193 5.44 -9.94 -8.72
N PHE A 194 5.61 -9.50 -9.97
CA PHE A 194 6.70 -8.58 -10.34
C PHE A 194 6.55 -7.21 -9.69
N PHE A 195 5.34 -6.63 -9.71
CA PHE A 195 5.05 -5.35 -9.08
C PHE A 195 4.25 -5.54 -7.80
N ILE A 196 4.68 -4.87 -6.74
CA ILE A 196 3.97 -4.90 -5.47
C ILE A 196 2.97 -3.75 -5.43
N PRO A 197 1.67 -4.03 -5.22
CA PRO A 197 0.68 -2.99 -5.01
C PRO A 197 0.79 -2.42 -3.59
N PHE A 198 0.81 -1.09 -3.49
CA PHE A 198 0.76 -0.36 -2.23
C PHE A 198 -0.40 0.63 -2.23
N ASP A 199 -1.06 0.76 -1.07
CA ASP A 199 -2.03 1.82 -0.80
C ASP A 199 -1.44 2.81 0.21
N PRO A 200 -1.88 4.09 0.21
CA PRO A 200 -1.57 5.02 1.30
C PRO A 200 -2.05 4.47 2.65
N ALA A 201 -1.33 4.72 3.73
CA ALA A 201 -1.53 4.08 5.03
C ALA A 201 -1.57 5.04 6.22
N TYR A 202 -2.09 6.24 6.05
CA TYR A 202 -2.42 7.13 7.18
C TYR A 202 -3.64 6.62 7.95
N VAL A 203 -4.62 6.09 7.20
CA VAL A 203 -5.85 5.49 7.71
C VAL A 203 -5.89 4.03 7.27
N VAL A 204 -6.01 3.12 8.22
CA VAL A 204 -6.02 1.68 7.97
C VAL A 204 -7.21 1.02 8.65
N ASN A 205 -7.61 -0.15 8.17
CA ASN A 205 -8.64 -0.92 8.83
C ASN A 205 -8.09 -1.70 10.05
N THR A 206 -8.98 -2.21 10.88
CA THR A 206 -8.64 -2.93 12.11
C THR A 206 -7.80 -4.19 11.88
N TYR A 207 -7.84 -4.78 10.67
CA TYR A 207 -7.05 -5.98 10.34
C TYR A 207 -5.58 -5.65 10.11
N VAL A 208 -5.30 -4.48 9.52
CA VAL A 208 -3.92 -4.03 9.24
C VAL A 208 -3.16 -3.72 10.53
N VAL A 209 -3.83 -3.16 11.55
CA VAL A 209 -3.18 -2.82 12.83
C VAL A 209 -3.05 -4.01 13.78
N GLN A 210 -3.56 -5.18 13.41
CA GLN A 210 -3.51 -6.36 14.26
C GLN A 210 -2.06 -6.86 14.42
N GLY A 211 -1.59 -6.92 15.65
CA GLY A 211 -0.22 -7.34 15.98
C GLY A 211 0.75 -6.16 16.22
N ASP A 212 0.46 -4.99 15.68
CA ASP A 212 1.29 -3.80 15.87
C ASP A 212 0.85 -2.95 17.08
N THR A 213 1.74 -2.06 17.53
CA THR A 213 1.47 -1.07 18.57
C THR A 213 1.96 0.31 18.13
N TYR A 214 1.24 1.36 18.52
CA TYR A 214 1.50 2.75 18.16
C TYR A 214 1.49 3.61 19.41
N ASN A 215 2.25 4.72 19.41
CA ASN A 215 2.21 5.65 20.53
C ASN A 215 0.81 6.24 20.68
N LYS A 216 0.23 6.74 19.58
CA LYS A 216 -1.11 7.34 19.55
C LYS A 216 -1.98 6.65 18.52
N VAL A 217 -3.22 6.34 18.87
CA VAL A 217 -4.19 5.77 17.95
C VAL A 217 -5.43 6.66 17.88
N PHE A 218 -5.82 7.01 16.66
CA PHE A 218 -7.05 7.72 16.35
C PHE A 218 -8.08 6.71 15.87
N VAL A 219 -9.22 6.55 16.56
CA VAL A 219 -10.20 5.52 16.24
C VAL A 219 -11.50 6.16 15.77
N ASN A 220 -11.90 5.86 14.53
CA ASN A 220 -13.21 6.27 14.00
C ASN A 220 -14.30 5.29 14.48
N PHE A 221 -14.87 5.55 15.68
CA PHE A 221 -15.94 4.74 16.24
C PHE A 221 -17.20 4.78 15.38
N ARG A 222 -17.52 5.93 14.77
CA ARG A 222 -18.70 6.06 13.91
C ARG A 222 -18.65 5.06 12.77
N ASP A 223 -17.50 4.93 12.13
CA ASP A 223 -17.33 3.98 11.03
C ASP A 223 -17.49 2.54 11.51
N ILE A 224 -16.88 2.17 12.65
CA ILE A 224 -16.98 0.81 13.21
C ILE A 224 -18.40 0.47 13.66
N LEU A 225 -19.09 1.39 14.35
CA LEU A 225 -20.43 1.14 14.89
C LEU A 225 -21.50 1.09 13.80
N ASN A 226 -21.35 1.87 12.72
CA ASN A 226 -22.35 2.00 11.65
C ASN A 226 -22.22 0.94 10.54
N VAL A 227 -21.32 -0.02 10.69
CA VAL A 227 -21.17 -1.11 9.70
C VAL A 227 -22.34 -2.10 9.79
N LYS A 228 -22.92 -2.44 8.65
CA LYS A 228 -23.90 -3.52 8.46
C LYS A 228 -23.38 -4.46 7.37
N PRO A 229 -23.50 -5.78 7.50
CA PRO A 229 -24.28 -6.57 8.48
C PRO A 229 -23.43 -7.26 9.56
N ILE A 230 -22.47 -6.65 10.20
CA ILE A 230 -21.66 -7.31 11.25
C ILE A 230 -22.38 -7.37 12.60
N THR A 231 -22.06 -8.40 13.38
CA THR A 231 -22.63 -8.63 14.69
C THR A 231 -22.12 -7.62 15.73
N ARG A 232 -22.88 -7.45 16.84
CA ARG A 232 -22.42 -6.64 17.98
C ARG A 232 -21.06 -7.13 18.51
N LYS A 233 -20.84 -8.46 18.54
CA LYS A 233 -19.59 -9.05 18.99
C LYS A 233 -18.41 -8.62 18.12
N GLU A 234 -18.57 -8.69 16.80
CA GLU A 234 -17.52 -8.27 15.84
C GLU A 234 -17.21 -6.78 15.96
N LYS A 235 -18.24 -5.92 16.13
CA LYS A 235 -18.01 -4.49 16.39
C LYS A 235 -17.18 -4.27 17.65
N LEU A 236 -17.52 -4.95 18.76
CA LEU A 236 -16.77 -4.84 20.02
C LEU A 236 -15.34 -5.37 19.89
N GLN A 237 -15.14 -6.47 19.16
CA GLN A 237 -13.80 -7.00 18.88
C GLN A 237 -12.96 -6.01 18.06
N SER A 238 -13.55 -5.39 17.03
CA SER A 238 -12.86 -4.37 16.22
C SER A 238 -12.49 -3.13 17.04
N LEU A 239 -13.41 -2.65 17.89
CA LEU A 239 -13.15 -1.54 18.81
C LEU A 239 -12.05 -1.88 19.81
N TYR A 240 -12.12 -3.06 20.42
CA TYR A 240 -11.09 -3.55 21.34
C TYR A 240 -9.73 -3.62 20.64
N THR A 241 -9.68 -4.24 19.44
CA THR A 241 -8.45 -4.32 18.65
C THR A 241 -7.88 -2.94 18.37
N ALA A 242 -8.69 -1.98 17.93
CA ALA A 242 -8.22 -0.63 17.62
C ALA A 242 -7.67 0.10 18.84
N VAL A 243 -8.41 0.11 19.95
CA VAL A 243 -8.04 0.85 21.18
C VAL A 243 -6.79 0.25 21.84
N THR A 244 -6.65 -1.09 21.87
CA THR A 244 -5.51 -1.77 22.50
C THR A 244 -4.20 -1.64 21.71
N ARG A 245 -4.21 -0.99 20.54
CA ARG A 245 -2.98 -0.69 19.78
C ARG A 245 -2.24 0.52 20.32
N ALA A 246 -2.89 1.37 21.12
CA ALA A 246 -2.27 2.57 21.67
C ALA A 246 -1.38 2.24 22.89
N GLN A 247 -0.18 2.80 22.90
CA GLN A 247 0.73 2.74 24.05
C GLN A 247 0.50 3.89 25.02
N THR A 248 0.24 5.09 24.51
CA THR A 248 0.17 6.31 25.34
C THR A 248 -1.17 7.03 25.26
N HIS A 249 -1.78 7.11 24.06
CA HIS A 249 -2.99 7.93 23.89
C HIS A 249 -3.95 7.38 22.85
N VAL A 250 -5.24 7.43 23.14
CA VAL A 250 -6.33 7.11 22.21
C VAL A 250 -7.22 8.32 21.96
N SER A 251 -7.36 8.71 20.71
CA SER A 251 -8.32 9.71 20.23
C SER A 251 -9.50 9.01 19.58
N ILE A 252 -10.74 9.33 20.00
CA ILE A 252 -11.93 8.59 19.61
C ILE A 252 -12.94 9.54 18.98
N LEU A 253 -13.31 9.31 17.73
CA LEU A 253 -14.42 10.00 17.06
C LEU A 253 -15.75 9.28 17.35
N VAL A 254 -16.67 9.94 18.06
CA VAL A 254 -18.00 9.43 18.48
C VAL A 254 -19.15 10.19 17.85
#